data_19f5e83248d94dfe5baa2a80bd504840
#
_entry.id   19f5e83248d94dfe5baa2a80bd504840
#
_cell.length_a   1.000
_cell.length_b   1.000
_cell.length_c   1.000
_cell.angle_alpha   90.00
_cell.angle_beta   90.00
_cell.angle_gamma   90.00
#
_symmetry.space_group_name_H-M   'P 1'
#
loop_
_entity.id
_entity.type
_entity.pdbx_description
1 polymer ?
#
loop_
_entity_poly.entity_id
_entity_poly.type
_entity_poly.pdbx_seq_one_letter_code
_entity_poly.pdbx_strand_id
1 'polypeptide(L)'
;MRKTIKSFLYILFSVYISAVFLTAGDNAAALPLKSEREGFAIWPITDELFFRMQQGNTFKENCIVPREDLRYIQALHKDKDGNVHLGEMVVHRLIAEDVLEILEKLYDAAYPIERMVLPDNYMADDEIMMRDNNSSCFNFRFISHTTTVSKHGLGMAVDINTLYNPYHKTVKNADGTQTEVIEPATGKPYLDRTKRFVYKIE
;
A
#
# COMPACT_ATOMS: atom_id res chain seq x y z
N MET A 1 19.21 -16.93 75.12
CA MET A 1 18.97 -17.37 73.75
C MET A 1 17.51 -17.03 73.33
N ARG A 2 17.28 -15.95 72.65
CA ARG A 2 15.92 -15.52 72.12
C ARG A 2 15.91 -15.71 70.61
N LYS A 3 15.06 -16.62 70.11
CA LYS A 3 14.82 -16.83 68.72
C LYS A 3 13.75 -15.83 68.27
N THR A 4 14.11 -14.96 67.33
CA THR A 4 13.22 -13.98 66.70
C THR A 4 12.55 -14.66 65.50
N ILE A 5 11.23 -14.78 65.54
CA ILE A 5 10.39 -15.28 64.46
C ILE A 5 10.10 -14.10 63.57
N LYS A 6 10.58 -14.14 62.33
CA LYS A 6 10.17 -13.16 61.27
C LYS A 6 8.88 -13.64 60.62
N SER A 7 7.81 -12.92 60.90
CA SER A 7 6.54 -13.11 60.21
C SER A 7 6.64 -12.55 58.79
N PHE A 8 6.46 -13.39 57.78
CA PHE A 8 6.28 -12.99 56.40
C PHE A 8 4.79 -12.68 56.19
N LEU A 9 4.52 -11.40 55.95
CA LEU A 9 3.19 -10.91 55.58
C LEU A 9 3.01 -11.10 54.07
N TYR A 10 2.22 -12.11 53.67
CA TYR A 10 1.76 -12.26 52.27
C TYR A 10 0.60 -11.27 52.01
N ILE A 11 0.86 -10.26 51.21
CA ILE A 11 -0.18 -9.38 50.66
C ILE A 11 -0.75 -10.11 49.48
N LEU A 12 -1.95 -10.64 49.65
CA LEU A 12 -2.79 -11.15 48.55
C LEU A 12 -3.36 -9.96 47.75
N PHE A 13 -2.80 -9.66 46.59
CA PHE A 13 -3.41 -8.76 45.62
C PHE A 13 -4.54 -9.50 44.93
N SER A 14 -5.78 -9.24 45.37
CA SER A 14 -6.98 -9.69 44.71
C SER A 14 -7.21 -8.80 43.46
N VAL A 15 -6.82 -9.33 42.28
CA VAL A 15 -7.15 -8.71 41.01
C VAL A 15 -8.63 -8.98 40.72
N TYR A 16 -9.49 -8.00 40.93
CA TYR A 16 -10.86 -8.01 40.41
C TYR A 16 -10.80 -7.85 38.90
N ILE A 17 -10.92 -8.96 38.18
CA ILE A 17 -11.19 -8.95 36.74
C ILE A 17 -12.70 -8.62 36.60
N SER A 18 -13.01 -7.35 36.39
CA SER A 18 -14.32 -6.94 35.93
C SER A 18 -14.48 -7.46 34.50
N ALA A 19 -15.21 -8.57 34.34
CA ALA A 19 -15.68 -9.03 33.05
C ALA A 19 -16.65 -7.98 32.49
N VAL A 20 -16.14 -7.08 31.68
CA VAL A 20 -16.96 -6.27 30.79
C VAL A 20 -17.51 -7.22 29.74
N PHE A 21 -18.78 -7.60 29.87
CA PHE A 21 -19.53 -8.20 28.78
C PHE A 21 -19.67 -7.13 27.68
N LEU A 22 -18.68 -7.06 26.77
CA LEU A 22 -18.93 -6.47 25.48
C LEU A 22 -19.94 -7.42 24.79
N THR A 23 -21.12 -6.91 24.52
CA THR A 23 -22.03 -7.51 23.55
C THR A 23 -21.27 -7.67 22.25
N ALA A 24 -21.01 -8.93 21.85
CA ALA A 24 -20.43 -9.27 20.57
C ALA A 24 -21.43 -8.83 19.49
N GLY A 25 -21.26 -7.62 18.98
CA GLY A 25 -21.64 -7.33 17.61
C GLY A 25 -20.73 -8.19 16.74
N ASP A 26 -21.29 -8.94 15.80
CA ASP A 26 -20.61 -9.85 14.89
C ASP A 26 -19.56 -9.09 14.02
N ASN A 27 -18.45 -8.70 14.61
CA ASN A 27 -17.21 -8.39 13.89
C ASN A 27 -16.38 -9.67 13.82
N ALA A 28 -16.86 -10.64 13.04
CA ALA A 28 -15.99 -11.71 12.60
C ALA A 28 -14.83 -11.04 11.83
N ALA A 29 -13.64 -11.07 12.40
CA ALA A 29 -12.45 -10.55 11.71
C ALA A 29 -12.38 -11.23 10.34
N ALA A 30 -12.30 -10.45 9.27
CA ALA A 30 -12.20 -11.01 7.93
C ALA A 30 -11.01 -11.96 7.88
N LEU A 31 -11.19 -13.14 7.31
CA LEU A 31 -10.11 -14.08 7.08
C LEU A 31 -9.43 -13.75 5.75
N PRO A 32 -8.11 -13.98 5.61
CA PRO A 32 -7.45 -13.81 4.33
C PRO A 32 -8.01 -14.80 3.30
N LEU A 33 -8.17 -14.34 2.07
CA LEU A 33 -8.55 -15.19 0.94
C LEU A 33 -7.38 -16.08 0.50
N LYS A 34 -6.13 -15.60 0.69
CA LYS A 34 -4.89 -16.33 0.47
C LYS A 34 -3.85 -15.85 1.48
N SER A 35 -3.19 -16.76 2.17
CA SER A 35 -2.07 -16.49 3.09
C SER A 35 -1.28 -17.78 3.26
N GLU A 36 -0.33 -18.05 2.36
CA GLU A 36 0.53 -19.25 2.40
C GLU A 36 1.89 -18.95 3.05
N ARG A 37 2.22 -17.68 3.20
CA ARG A 37 3.48 -17.21 3.78
C ARG A 37 3.23 -16.07 4.77
N GLU A 38 3.87 -16.13 5.93
CA GLU A 38 3.79 -15.05 6.93
C GLU A 38 4.22 -13.70 6.32
N GLY A 39 3.41 -12.67 6.56
CA GLY A 39 3.63 -11.33 6.02
C GLY A 39 3.17 -11.13 4.57
N PHE A 40 2.54 -12.14 3.95
CA PHE A 40 1.98 -12.06 2.60
C PHE A 40 0.56 -12.60 2.60
N ALA A 41 -0.40 -11.77 2.24
CA ALA A 41 -1.81 -12.16 2.26
C ALA A 41 -2.67 -11.35 1.30
N ILE A 42 -3.73 -11.96 0.80
CA ILE A 42 -4.81 -11.32 0.05
C ILE A 42 -6.06 -11.33 0.91
N TRP A 43 -6.69 -10.18 1.04
CA TRP A 43 -7.89 -9.97 1.83
C TRP A 43 -9.03 -9.43 0.98
N PRO A 44 -10.29 -9.66 1.37
CA PRO A 44 -11.40 -8.88 0.83
C PRO A 44 -11.28 -7.43 1.30
N ILE A 45 -11.95 -6.51 0.59
CA ILE A 45 -12.08 -5.13 1.06
C ILE A 45 -13.12 -5.09 2.19
N THR A 46 -12.65 -4.92 3.43
CA THR A 46 -13.53 -4.80 4.61
C THR A 46 -14.28 -3.45 4.63
N ASP A 47 -15.33 -3.32 5.45
CA ASP A 47 -16.06 -2.06 5.55
C ASP A 47 -15.18 -0.93 6.07
N GLU A 48 -14.29 -1.22 7.01
CA GLU A 48 -13.32 -0.25 7.54
C GLU A 48 -12.36 0.23 6.45
N LEU A 49 -11.78 -0.70 5.68
CA LEU A 49 -10.87 -0.36 4.60
C LEU A 49 -11.61 0.41 3.49
N PHE A 50 -12.83 -0.01 3.15
CA PHE A 50 -13.64 0.68 2.14
C PHE A 50 -13.95 2.13 2.56
N PHE A 51 -14.33 2.33 3.82
CA PHE A 51 -14.53 3.66 4.37
C PHE A 51 -13.25 4.51 4.29
N ARG A 52 -12.10 3.94 4.68
CA ARG A 52 -10.79 4.59 4.54
C ARG A 52 -10.50 5.00 3.08
N MET A 53 -10.75 4.12 2.12
CA MET A 53 -10.57 4.40 0.69
C MET A 53 -11.49 5.53 0.18
N GLN A 54 -12.73 5.61 0.68
CA GLN A 54 -13.66 6.69 0.34
C GLN A 54 -13.19 8.02 0.96
N GLN A 55 -12.81 8.03 2.24
CA GLN A 55 -12.31 9.23 2.92
C GLN A 55 -11.00 9.74 2.28
N GLY A 56 -10.11 8.84 1.87
CA GLY A 56 -8.87 9.16 1.17
C GLY A 56 -9.02 9.39 -0.32
N ASN A 57 -10.26 9.46 -0.85
CA ASN A 57 -10.60 9.80 -2.24
C ASN A 57 -10.04 8.82 -3.29
N THR A 58 -9.62 7.61 -2.90
CA THR A 58 -9.17 6.58 -3.84
C THR A 58 -10.33 5.83 -4.47
N PHE A 59 -11.42 5.63 -3.73
CA PHE A 59 -12.69 5.08 -4.23
C PHE A 59 -13.75 6.18 -4.27
N LYS A 60 -13.94 6.77 -5.44
CA LYS A 60 -14.86 7.90 -5.65
C LYS A 60 -16.29 7.40 -5.90
N GLU A 61 -17.28 8.28 -5.67
CA GLU A 61 -18.70 7.98 -5.88
C GLU A 61 -19.00 7.46 -7.30
N ASN A 62 -18.31 7.99 -8.29
CA ASN A 62 -18.45 7.58 -9.70
C ASN A 62 -17.52 6.43 -10.11
N CYS A 63 -16.93 5.71 -9.14
CA CYS A 63 -16.10 4.55 -9.45
C CYS A 63 -16.91 3.46 -10.14
N ILE A 64 -16.38 2.97 -11.27
CA ILE A 64 -17.05 1.94 -12.07
C ILE A 64 -16.61 0.52 -11.70
N VAL A 65 -15.58 0.39 -10.85
CA VAL A 65 -15.10 -0.92 -10.37
C VAL A 65 -15.91 -1.29 -9.13
N PRO A 66 -16.63 -2.42 -9.11
CA PRO A 66 -17.30 -2.89 -7.92
C PRO A 66 -16.31 -3.17 -6.79
N ARG A 67 -16.69 -2.85 -5.55
CA ARG A 67 -15.85 -3.12 -4.38
C ARG A 67 -15.42 -4.59 -4.29
N GLU A 68 -16.33 -5.50 -4.61
CA GLU A 68 -16.13 -6.95 -4.60
C GLU A 68 -15.12 -7.44 -5.65
N ASP A 69 -14.79 -6.62 -6.64
CA ASP A 69 -13.74 -6.90 -7.63
C ASP A 69 -12.36 -6.42 -7.18
N LEU A 70 -12.26 -5.73 -6.05
CA LEU A 70 -11.00 -5.30 -5.47
C LEU A 70 -10.51 -6.29 -4.39
N ARG A 71 -9.19 -6.35 -4.24
CA ARG A 71 -8.49 -7.12 -3.22
C ARG A 71 -7.46 -6.25 -2.52
N TYR A 72 -7.38 -6.40 -1.21
CA TYR A 72 -6.33 -5.79 -0.41
C TYR A 72 -5.18 -6.78 -0.25
N ILE A 73 -3.99 -6.35 -0.58
CA ILE A 73 -2.76 -7.12 -0.42
C ILE A 73 -1.95 -6.51 0.71
N GLN A 74 -1.51 -7.36 1.63
CA GLN A 74 -0.41 -7.08 2.55
C GLN A 74 0.80 -7.89 2.09
N ALA A 75 1.96 -7.24 2.00
CA ALA A 75 3.20 -7.89 1.62
C ALA A 75 4.40 -7.24 2.30
N LEU A 76 5.34 -8.07 2.78
CA LEU A 76 6.61 -7.57 3.26
C LEU A 76 7.44 -7.04 2.09
N HIS A 77 8.15 -5.94 2.32
CA HIS A 77 9.16 -5.42 1.41
C HIS A 77 10.40 -4.96 2.18
N LYS A 78 11.50 -4.78 1.49
CA LYS A 78 12.75 -4.27 2.05
C LYS A 78 13.06 -2.91 1.46
N ASP A 79 13.56 -1.99 2.28
CA ASP A 79 14.15 -0.76 1.79
C ASP A 79 15.60 -0.96 1.31
N LYS A 80 16.26 0.11 0.88
CA LYS A 80 17.66 0.08 0.42
C LYS A 80 18.68 -0.36 1.48
N ASP A 81 18.32 -0.25 2.75
CA ASP A 81 19.17 -0.60 3.89
C ASP A 81 18.88 -2.03 4.38
N GLY A 82 17.91 -2.71 3.74
CA GLY A 82 17.48 -4.07 4.07
C GLY A 82 16.48 -4.15 5.23
N ASN A 83 15.98 -3.01 5.73
CA ASN A 83 14.95 -3.03 6.75
C ASN A 83 13.65 -3.58 6.17
N VAL A 84 12.97 -4.41 6.95
CA VAL A 84 11.72 -5.04 6.56
C VAL A 84 10.54 -4.17 6.97
N HIS A 85 9.63 -3.94 6.05
CA HIS A 85 8.40 -3.20 6.23
C HIS A 85 7.21 -4.05 5.79
N LEU A 86 6.04 -3.84 6.43
CA LEU A 86 4.78 -4.39 5.94
C LEU A 86 4.11 -3.33 5.07
N GLY A 87 3.94 -3.65 3.79
CA GLY A 87 3.31 -2.78 2.82
C GLY A 87 1.86 -3.14 2.54
N GLU A 88 1.15 -2.19 1.93
CA GLU A 88 -0.26 -2.28 1.59
C GLU A 88 -0.49 -1.94 0.11
N MET A 89 -1.34 -2.71 -0.58
CA MET A 89 -1.77 -2.43 -1.95
C MET A 89 -3.21 -2.86 -2.18
N VAL A 90 -3.99 -2.08 -2.91
CA VAL A 90 -5.29 -2.53 -3.42
C VAL A 90 -5.17 -2.76 -4.91
N VAL A 91 -5.63 -3.92 -5.39
CA VAL A 91 -5.56 -4.35 -6.78
C VAL A 91 -6.88 -4.95 -7.23
N HIS A 92 -7.08 -5.11 -8.54
CA HIS A 92 -8.21 -5.86 -9.06
C HIS A 92 -8.03 -7.37 -8.80
N ARG A 93 -9.12 -8.09 -8.48
CA ARG A 93 -9.09 -9.53 -8.17
C ARG A 93 -8.45 -10.40 -9.26
N LEU A 94 -8.53 -9.97 -10.51
CA LEU A 94 -7.98 -10.72 -11.65
C LEU A 94 -6.46 -10.80 -11.68
N ILE A 95 -5.77 -9.89 -10.98
CA ILE A 95 -4.29 -9.85 -10.92
C ILE A 95 -3.76 -10.02 -9.49
N ALA A 96 -4.63 -10.22 -8.51
CA ALA A 96 -4.23 -10.18 -7.10
C ALA A 96 -3.21 -11.27 -6.74
N GLU A 97 -3.39 -12.49 -7.25
CA GLU A 97 -2.46 -13.59 -6.99
C GLU A 97 -1.11 -13.37 -7.69
N ASP A 98 -1.13 -12.93 -8.94
CA ASP A 98 0.09 -12.62 -9.69
C ASP A 98 0.89 -11.50 -9.02
N VAL A 99 0.20 -10.45 -8.55
CA VAL A 99 0.85 -9.33 -7.85
C VAL A 99 1.46 -9.80 -6.53
N LEU A 100 0.74 -10.62 -5.74
CA LEU A 100 1.28 -11.19 -4.50
C LEU A 100 2.54 -12.00 -4.77
N GLU A 101 2.51 -12.90 -5.76
CA GLU A 101 3.67 -13.71 -6.15
C GLU A 101 4.87 -12.85 -6.61
N ILE A 102 4.60 -11.77 -7.35
CA ILE A 102 5.65 -10.82 -7.75
C ILE A 102 6.27 -10.14 -6.53
N LEU A 103 5.46 -9.68 -5.57
CA LEU A 103 5.95 -9.03 -4.35
C LEU A 103 6.76 -10.00 -3.49
N GLU A 104 6.36 -11.26 -3.37
CA GLU A 104 7.14 -12.32 -2.72
C GLU A 104 8.52 -12.51 -3.37
N LYS A 105 8.56 -12.61 -4.70
CA LYS A 105 9.81 -12.74 -5.45
C LYS A 105 10.72 -11.52 -5.31
N LEU A 106 10.17 -10.32 -5.31
CA LEU A 106 10.93 -9.09 -5.08
C LEU A 106 11.52 -9.06 -3.66
N TYR A 107 10.74 -9.49 -2.65
CA TYR A 107 11.22 -9.59 -1.28
C TYR A 107 12.37 -10.60 -1.13
N ASP A 108 12.24 -11.78 -1.75
CA ASP A 108 13.27 -12.83 -1.73
C ASP A 108 14.55 -12.40 -2.45
N ALA A 109 14.40 -11.68 -3.56
CA ALA A 109 15.52 -11.09 -4.29
C ALA A 109 16.15 -9.90 -3.56
N ALA A 110 15.62 -9.50 -2.41
CA ALA A 110 16.00 -8.27 -1.72
C ALA A 110 15.94 -7.02 -2.61
N TYR A 111 15.00 -7.02 -3.58
CA TYR A 111 14.77 -5.84 -4.42
C TYR A 111 14.21 -4.70 -3.56
N PRO A 112 14.86 -3.53 -3.55
CA PRO A 112 14.46 -2.47 -2.64
C PRO A 112 13.18 -1.77 -3.12
N ILE A 113 12.16 -1.75 -2.25
CA ILE A 113 10.95 -0.93 -2.38
C ILE A 113 10.95 0.04 -1.21
N GLU A 114 10.98 1.35 -1.49
CA GLU A 114 11.11 2.35 -0.43
C GLU A 114 9.83 2.49 0.39
N ARG A 115 8.70 2.55 -0.32
CA ARG A 115 7.38 2.73 0.29
C ARG A 115 6.31 1.96 -0.48
N MET A 116 5.38 1.38 0.26
CA MET A 116 4.21 0.71 -0.32
C MET A 116 3.03 0.89 0.63
N VAL A 117 2.36 2.04 0.52
CA VAL A 117 1.16 2.38 1.28
C VAL A 117 0.02 2.77 0.35
N LEU A 118 -1.22 2.70 0.84
CA LEU A 118 -2.37 3.00 0.01
C LEU A 118 -2.41 4.48 -0.40
N PRO A 119 -2.90 4.80 -1.62
CA PRO A 119 -3.02 6.18 -2.12
C PRO A 119 -3.92 7.09 -1.28
N ASP A 120 -4.80 6.53 -0.45
CA ASP A 120 -5.62 7.28 0.52
C ASP A 120 -4.78 8.06 1.53
N ASN A 121 -3.56 7.62 1.86
CA ASN A 121 -2.61 8.38 2.69
C ASN A 121 -2.19 9.72 2.04
N TYR A 122 -2.40 9.86 0.74
CA TYR A 122 -2.08 11.04 -0.06
C TYR A 122 -3.33 11.75 -0.60
N MET A 123 -4.54 11.43 -0.07
CA MET A 123 -5.81 11.92 -0.60
C MET A 123 -5.98 11.67 -2.11
N ALA A 124 -5.40 10.55 -2.58
CA ALA A 124 -5.35 10.13 -3.99
C ALA A 124 -4.62 11.12 -4.92
N ASP A 125 -3.76 11.98 -4.40
CA ASP A 125 -2.90 12.86 -5.21
C ASP A 125 -1.69 12.08 -5.75
N ASP A 126 -1.71 11.81 -7.05
CA ASP A 126 -0.67 11.03 -7.73
C ASP A 126 0.71 11.72 -7.68
N GLU A 127 0.77 13.05 -7.87
CA GLU A 127 2.04 13.77 -7.90
C GLU A 127 2.73 13.72 -6.54
N ILE A 128 1.98 13.91 -5.44
CA ILE A 128 2.52 13.82 -4.09
C ILE A 128 2.97 12.39 -3.79
N MET A 129 2.14 11.39 -4.14
CA MET A 129 2.44 9.98 -3.94
C MET A 129 3.68 9.53 -4.71
N MET A 130 3.77 9.88 -5.99
CA MET A 130 4.92 9.53 -6.83
C MET A 130 6.20 10.22 -6.37
N ARG A 131 6.10 11.48 -5.94
CA ARG A 131 7.24 12.24 -5.41
C ARG A 131 7.77 11.64 -4.09
N ASP A 132 6.90 11.01 -3.30
CA ASP A 132 7.26 10.29 -2.08
C ASP A 132 7.75 8.85 -2.35
N ASN A 133 8.03 8.53 -3.61
CA ASN A 133 8.49 7.23 -4.11
C ASN A 133 7.60 6.06 -3.69
N ASN A 134 6.29 6.30 -3.58
CA ASN A 134 5.35 5.25 -3.19
C ASN A 134 5.08 4.28 -4.34
N SER A 135 5.01 2.99 -4.01
CA SER A 135 4.57 1.92 -4.91
C SER A 135 3.10 1.64 -4.64
N SER A 136 2.27 1.60 -5.69
CA SER A 136 0.83 1.45 -5.54
C SER A 136 0.15 0.88 -6.79
N CYS A 137 -1.16 0.59 -6.70
CA CYS A 137 -1.94 0.13 -7.84
C CYS A 137 -3.26 0.89 -7.98
N PHE A 138 -4.29 0.56 -7.17
CA PHE A 138 -5.63 1.13 -7.32
C PHE A 138 -5.70 2.58 -6.85
N ASN A 139 -6.05 3.49 -7.77
CA ASN A 139 -6.42 4.87 -7.50
C ASN A 139 -7.41 5.30 -8.58
N PHE A 140 -8.72 5.41 -8.26
CA PHE A 140 -9.74 5.67 -9.27
C PHE A 140 -9.63 7.08 -9.84
N ARG A 141 -9.31 7.16 -11.11
CA ARG A 141 -9.25 8.40 -11.89
C ARG A 141 -9.38 8.16 -13.39
N PHE A 142 -9.70 9.20 -14.09
CA PHE A 142 -9.63 9.23 -15.55
C PHE A 142 -8.23 9.66 -16.01
N ILE A 143 -7.85 9.25 -17.22
CA ILE A 143 -6.67 9.80 -17.89
C ILE A 143 -6.92 11.28 -18.16
N SER A 144 -5.95 12.13 -17.84
CA SER A 144 -6.06 13.60 -17.98
C SER A 144 -6.64 14.01 -19.34
N HIS A 145 -7.64 14.89 -19.31
CA HIS A 145 -8.36 15.40 -20.48
C HIS A 145 -9.11 14.36 -21.31
N THR A 146 -9.47 13.21 -20.72
CA THR A 146 -10.26 12.15 -21.37
C THR A 146 -11.39 11.64 -20.49
N THR A 147 -12.29 10.85 -21.07
CA THR A 147 -13.31 10.06 -20.36
C THR A 147 -12.89 8.62 -20.13
N THR A 148 -11.65 8.27 -20.48
CA THR A 148 -11.11 6.91 -20.32
C THR A 148 -10.59 6.74 -18.92
N VAL A 149 -11.04 5.69 -18.22
CA VAL A 149 -10.53 5.34 -16.88
C VAL A 149 -9.08 4.86 -17.00
N SER A 150 -8.22 5.38 -16.15
CA SER A 150 -6.83 4.94 -16.03
C SER A 150 -6.76 3.45 -15.67
N LYS A 151 -5.69 2.76 -16.07
CA LYS A 151 -5.44 1.38 -15.63
C LYS A 151 -5.30 1.28 -14.11
N HIS A 152 -4.76 2.31 -13.45
CA HIS A 152 -4.77 2.43 -11.99
C HIS A 152 -6.18 2.58 -11.44
N GLY A 153 -7.05 3.32 -12.14
CA GLY A 153 -8.47 3.43 -11.80
C GLY A 153 -9.24 2.11 -11.91
N LEU A 154 -8.70 1.14 -12.64
CA LEU A 154 -9.23 -0.23 -12.72
C LEU A 154 -8.53 -1.20 -11.76
N GLY A 155 -7.49 -0.79 -11.04
CA GLY A 155 -6.66 -1.68 -10.22
C GLY A 155 -5.84 -2.68 -11.05
N MET A 156 -5.50 -2.36 -12.30
CA MET A 156 -4.87 -3.24 -13.29
C MET A 156 -3.46 -2.78 -13.69
N ALA A 157 -2.89 -1.81 -13.01
CA ALA A 157 -1.51 -1.35 -13.20
C ALA A 157 -0.84 -1.12 -11.86
N VAL A 158 0.40 -1.59 -11.73
CA VAL A 158 1.22 -1.43 -10.53
C VAL A 158 2.41 -0.54 -10.86
N ASP A 159 2.63 0.45 -10.02
CA ASP A 159 3.82 1.29 -10.05
C ASP A 159 4.77 0.89 -8.92
N ILE A 160 6.06 0.76 -9.22
CA ILE A 160 7.12 0.45 -8.26
C ILE A 160 8.17 1.55 -8.28
N ASN A 161 8.44 2.16 -7.11
CA ASN A 161 9.48 3.19 -6.92
C ASN A 161 9.36 4.33 -7.95
N THR A 162 8.21 4.98 -8.00
CA THR A 162 7.80 5.91 -9.07
C THR A 162 8.71 7.11 -9.25
N LEU A 163 9.29 7.65 -8.16
CA LEU A 163 10.19 8.80 -8.24
C LEU A 163 11.44 8.49 -9.09
N TYR A 164 12.03 7.32 -8.90
CA TYR A 164 13.26 6.90 -9.58
C TYR A 164 13.00 6.25 -10.94
N ASN A 165 11.73 6.00 -11.25
CA ASN A 165 11.27 5.41 -12.50
C ASN A 165 10.19 6.28 -13.14
N PRO A 166 10.47 7.57 -13.42
CA PRO A 166 9.47 8.52 -13.86
C PRO A 166 8.94 8.17 -15.25
N TYR A 167 7.63 8.40 -15.43
CA TYR A 167 7.05 8.38 -16.76
C TYR A 167 7.57 9.59 -17.56
N HIS A 168 7.96 9.35 -18.82
CA HIS A 168 8.48 10.38 -19.69
C HIS A 168 7.92 10.25 -21.10
N LYS A 169 7.37 11.33 -21.63
CA LYS A 169 6.97 11.44 -23.03
C LYS A 169 7.15 12.84 -23.58
N THR A 170 7.26 12.94 -24.88
CA THR A 170 7.19 14.21 -25.61
C THR A 170 5.83 14.31 -26.31
N VAL A 171 5.11 15.39 -26.05
CA VAL A 171 3.82 15.71 -26.69
C VAL A 171 4.02 16.80 -27.71
N LYS A 172 3.54 16.58 -28.96
CA LYS A 172 3.51 17.61 -30.00
C LYS A 172 2.24 18.44 -29.84
N ASN A 173 2.40 19.73 -29.67
CA ASN A 173 1.30 20.69 -29.52
C ASN A 173 0.69 21.06 -30.89
N ALA A 174 -0.50 21.64 -30.86
CA ALA A 174 -1.21 22.07 -32.07
C ALA A 174 -0.46 23.16 -32.87
N ASP A 175 0.37 23.96 -32.20
CA ASP A 175 1.22 24.99 -32.79
C ASP A 175 2.53 24.46 -33.38
N GLY A 176 2.76 23.14 -33.31
CA GLY A 176 3.98 22.46 -33.78
C GLY A 176 5.12 22.42 -32.75
N THR A 177 5.01 23.09 -31.62
CA THR A 177 5.97 22.98 -30.52
C THR A 177 5.89 21.61 -29.85
N GLN A 178 6.92 21.28 -29.04
CA GLN A 178 6.96 20.05 -28.26
C GLN A 178 7.01 20.39 -26.78
N THR A 179 6.23 19.66 -26.00
CA THR A 179 6.24 19.71 -24.53
C THR A 179 6.73 18.38 -23.98
N GLU A 180 7.72 18.44 -23.11
CA GLU A 180 8.18 17.29 -22.35
C GLU A 180 7.27 17.10 -21.13
N VAL A 181 6.73 15.89 -20.94
CA VAL A 181 5.92 15.49 -19.78
C VAL A 181 6.73 14.50 -18.97
N ILE A 182 6.93 14.79 -17.69
CA ILE A 182 7.66 13.96 -16.74
C ILE A 182 6.79 13.83 -15.49
N GLU A 183 6.47 12.60 -15.12
CA GLU A 183 5.62 12.30 -13.95
C GLU A 183 6.33 11.27 -13.03
N PRO A 184 6.63 11.63 -11.76
CA PRO A 184 6.46 12.95 -11.16
C PRO A 184 7.46 13.98 -11.74
N ALA A 185 7.11 15.26 -11.72
CA ALA A 185 7.98 16.32 -12.26
C ALA A 185 9.37 16.34 -11.56
N THR A 186 9.40 15.97 -10.27
CA THR A 186 10.65 15.82 -9.49
C THR A 186 11.51 14.64 -9.94
N GLY A 187 10.97 13.73 -10.76
CA GLY A 187 11.71 12.59 -11.32
C GLY A 187 12.67 12.95 -12.45
N LYS A 188 12.66 14.21 -12.95
CA LYS A 188 13.53 14.64 -14.05
C LYS A 188 15.02 14.27 -13.89
N PRO A 189 15.67 14.35 -12.72
CA PRO A 189 17.07 13.94 -12.54
C PRO A 189 17.32 12.44 -12.81
N TYR A 190 16.26 11.62 -12.74
CA TYR A 190 16.32 10.16 -12.88
C TYR A 190 16.02 9.65 -14.30
N LEU A 191 15.78 10.54 -15.26
CA LEU A 191 15.61 10.19 -16.67
C LEU A 191 16.86 9.62 -17.30
N ASP A 192 18.04 10.02 -16.81
CA ASP A 192 19.32 9.48 -17.28
C ASP A 192 19.49 8.03 -16.81
N ARG A 193 19.12 7.08 -17.66
CA ARG A 193 19.17 5.64 -17.36
C ARG A 193 20.60 5.08 -17.31
N THR A 194 21.62 5.85 -17.69
CA THR A 194 23.03 5.44 -17.56
C THR A 194 23.52 5.59 -16.11
N LYS A 195 22.89 6.43 -15.30
CA LYS A 195 23.19 6.60 -13.89
C LYS A 195 22.51 5.53 -13.05
N ARG A 196 23.23 5.03 -12.06
CA ARG A 196 22.69 4.07 -11.08
C ARG A 196 22.03 4.80 -9.91
N PHE A 197 20.84 4.37 -9.56
CA PHE A 197 20.11 4.76 -8.36
C PHE A 197 19.53 3.51 -7.73
N VAL A 198 19.51 3.45 -6.39
CA VAL A 198 19.13 2.22 -5.65
C VAL A 198 17.73 1.72 -6.01
N TYR A 199 16.78 2.62 -6.20
CA TYR A 199 15.39 2.28 -6.49
C TYR A 199 15.04 2.31 -7.98
N LYS A 200 16.03 2.46 -8.86
CA LYS A 200 15.81 2.43 -10.30
C LYS A 200 15.67 1.00 -10.80
N ILE A 201 14.68 0.75 -11.64
CA ILE A 201 14.55 -0.51 -12.38
C ILE A 201 15.61 -0.55 -13.49
N GLU A 202 16.40 -1.59 -13.55
CA GLU A 202 17.42 -1.83 -14.58
C GLU A 202 16.92 -2.78 -15.67
#